data_f041118ea518d5f5404bde978e5bba09
#
_entry.id   f041118ea518d5f5404bde978e5bba09
#
_cell.length_a   1.000
_cell.length_b   1.000
_cell.length_c   1.000
_cell.angle_alpha   90.00
_cell.angle_beta   90.00
_cell.angle_gamma   90.00
#
_symmetry.space_group_name_H-M   'P 1'
#
loop_
_entity.id
_entity.type
_entity.pdbx_description
1 polymer ?
#
loop_
_entity_poly.entity_id
_entity_poly.type
_entity_poly.pdbx_seq_one_letter_code
_entity_poly.pdbx_strand_id
1 'polypeptide(L)'
;MDELPRLYFRPRENGAAVFRVETATRDGRLDLRQIAVVNVRSGEVKPQGGPLAPEDAAAVAAWLAERRADLAARGLEDARDCVERIGRVAHWAQSKASPAELEAMTDALMLAMHDLRGVLLRRKAERIEAARGAPEGEDGPDDEG
;
A
#
# COMPACT_ATOMS: atom_id res chain seq x y z
N MET A 1 -26.24 8.34 20.05
CA MET A 1 -26.20 6.89 20.18
C MET A 1 -25.33 6.30 19.13
N ASP A 2 -24.25 5.78 19.57
CA ASP A 2 -23.27 5.27 18.63
C ASP A 2 -23.71 3.88 18.19
N GLU A 3 -24.23 3.81 16.99
CA GLU A 3 -24.50 2.51 16.39
C GLU A 3 -23.18 1.86 16.06
N LEU A 4 -23.01 0.63 16.50
CA LEU A 4 -21.84 -0.13 16.16
C LEU A 4 -21.82 -0.42 14.66
N PRO A 5 -20.65 -0.40 14.04
CA PRO A 5 -20.57 -0.76 12.63
C PRO A 5 -21.01 -2.21 12.45
N ARG A 6 -21.55 -2.49 11.28
CA ARG A 6 -22.01 -3.83 10.94
C ARG A 6 -20.87 -4.83 10.84
N LEU A 7 -19.72 -4.38 10.34
CA LEU A 7 -18.53 -5.20 10.17
C LEU A 7 -17.36 -4.59 10.95
N TYR A 8 -16.49 -5.45 11.45
CA TYR A 8 -15.26 -5.08 12.08
C TYR A 8 -14.10 -5.72 11.33
N PHE A 9 -13.09 -4.90 10.98
CA PHE A 9 -11.91 -5.34 10.26
C PHE A 9 -10.73 -5.35 11.23
N ARG A 10 -10.25 -6.54 11.58
CA ARG A 10 -9.07 -6.67 12.44
C ARG A 10 -7.83 -6.74 11.58
N PRO A 11 -6.96 -5.72 11.63
CA PRO A 11 -5.75 -5.72 10.80
C PRO A 11 -4.85 -6.91 11.08
N ARG A 12 -4.27 -7.44 10.02
CA ARG A 12 -3.25 -8.47 10.06
C ARG A 12 -2.10 -8.04 9.17
N GLU A 13 -0.98 -8.77 9.22
CA GLU A 13 0.23 -8.41 8.50
C GLU A 13 -0.02 -8.10 7.01
N ASN A 14 -0.78 -8.95 6.32
CA ASN A 14 -1.04 -8.80 4.89
C ASN A 14 -2.50 -8.51 4.56
N GLY A 15 -3.28 -8.09 5.51
CA GLY A 15 -4.70 -7.85 5.26
C GLY A 15 -5.51 -7.66 6.51
N ALA A 16 -6.65 -8.31 6.57
CA ALA A 16 -7.55 -8.23 7.72
C ALA A 16 -8.42 -9.47 7.84
N ALA A 17 -8.78 -9.77 9.07
CA ALA A 17 -9.89 -10.68 9.34
C ALA A 17 -11.16 -9.83 9.45
N VAL A 18 -12.23 -10.25 8.81
CA VAL A 18 -13.50 -9.54 8.77
C VAL A 18 -14.50 -10.23 9.66
N PHE A 19 -15.10 -9.49 10.56
CA PHE A 19 -16.07 -10.01 11.52
C PHE A 19 -17.40 -9.29 11.35
N ARG A 20 -18.48 -10.04 11.42
CA ARG A 20 -19.80 -9.46 11.59
C ARG A 20 -19.99 -9.15 13.06
N VAL A 21 -20.42 -7.92 13.33
CA VAL A 21 -20.71 -7.49 14.69
C VAL A 21 -22.14 -7.88 15.01
N GLU A 22 -22.29 -8.80 15.93
CA GLU A 22 -23.60 -9.25 16.40
C GLU A 22 -23.80 -8.73 17.81
N THR A 23 -24.85 -7.92 18.01
CA THR A 23 -25.24 -7.52 19.33
C THR A 23 -26.08 -8.62 19.93
N ALA A 24 -25.50 -9.37 20.85
CA ALA A 24 -26.24 -10.38 21.55
C ALA A 24 -27.30 -9.74 22.45
N THR A 25 -28.40 -10.26 22.35
CA THR A 25 -29.70 -9.75 22.57
C THR A 25 -30.13 -9.52 24.03
N ARG A 26 -29.64 -10.24 25.00
CA ARG A 26 -30.15 -10.11 26.39
C ARG A 26 -29.13 -9.58 27.38
N ASP A 27 -27.85 -9.78 27.11
CA ASP A 27 -26.79 -9.47 28.05
C ASP A 27 -25.91 -8.32 27.64
N GLY A 28 -26.20 -7.66 26.52
CA GLY A 28 -25.37 -6.58 25.99
C GLY A 28 -23.99 -7.02 25.53
N ARG A 29 -23.78 -8.32 25.37
CA ARG A 29 -22.51 -8.83 24.87
C ARG A 29 -22.36 -8.62 23.38
N LEU A 30 -21.17 -8.21 23.00
CA LEU A 30 -20.79 -8.14 21.60
C LEU A 30 -20.20 -9.46 21.19
N ASP A 31 -20.78 -10.06 20.17
CA ASP A 31 -20.21 -11.24 19.54
C ASP A 31 -19.62 -10.83 18.19
N LEU A 32 -18.43 -11.29 17.92
CA LEU A 32 -17.77 -11.10 16.64
C LEU A 32 -17.70 -12.44 15.93
N ARG A 33 -18.38 -12.53 14.81
CA ARG A 33 -18.38 -13.75 14.01
C ARG A 33 -17.51 -13.51 12.78
N GLN A 34 -16.45 -14.27 12.65
CA GLN A 34 -15.57 -14.13 11.48
C GLN A 34 -16.28 -14.63 10.23
N ILE A 35 -16.37 -13.78 9.23
CA ILE A 35 -17.04 -14.08 7.97
C ILE A 35 -16.11 -14.13 6.77
N ALA A 36 -14.92 -13.57 6.89
CA ALA A 36 -13.96 -13.56 5.77
C ALA A 36 -12.56 -13.23 6.24
N VAL A 37 -11.60 -13.51 5.36
CA VAL A 37 -10.22 -13.04 5.47
C VAL A 37 -9.89 -12.34 4.16
N VAL A 38 -9.29 -11.16 4.25
CA VAL A 38 -8.92 -10.35 3.10
C VAL A 38 -7.40 -10.25 3.02
N ASN A 39 -6.86 -10.46 1.84
CA ASN A 39 -5.46 -10.20 1.54
C ASN A 39 -5.34 -8.90 0.76
N VAL A 40 -4.73 -7.89 1.36
CA VAL A 40 -4.61 -6.55 0.74
C VAL A 40 -3.68 -6.59 -0.47
N ARG A 41 -2.62 -7.39 -0.41
CA ARG A 41 -1.64 -7.47 -1.50
C ARG A 41 -2.24 -8.07 -2.77
N SER A 42 -2.93 -9.19 -2.66
CA SER A 42 -3.54 -9.87 -3.81
C SER A 42 -4.94 -9.38 -4.14
N GLY A 43 -5.62 -8.75 -3.20
CA GLY A 43 -7.01 -8.38 -3.35
C GLY A 43 -7.98 -9.54 -3.14
N GLU A 44 -7.46 -10.70 -2.71
CA GLU A 44 -8.28 -11.88 -2.52
C GLU A 44 -9.12 -11.79 -1.25
N VAL A 45 -10.39 -12.17 -1.38
CA VAL A 45 -11.32 -12.26 -0.27
C VAL A 45 -11.73 -13.72 -0.13
N LYS A 46 -11.43 -14.31 1.03
CA LYS A 46 -11.79 -15.70 1.33
C LYS A 46 -12.97 -15.71 2.31
N PRO A 47 -14.18 -16.04 1.84
CA PRO A 47 -15.32 -16.16 2.74
C PRO A 47 -15.13 -17.34 3.70
N GLN A 48 -15.67 -17.21 4.90
CA GLN A 48 -15.65 -18.27 5.88
C GLN A 48 -17.08 -18.54 6.35
N GLY A 49 -17.46 -19.82 6.37
CA GLY A 49 -18.79 -20.21 6.77
C GLY A 49 -19.85 -20.03 5.71
N GLY A 50 -19.46 -19.89 4.44
CA GLY A 50 -20.36 -19.72 3.32
C GLY A 50 -20.11 -18.44 2.55
N PRO A 51 -20.80 -18.22 1.43
CA PRO A 51 -20.64 -17.02 0.64
C PRO A 51 -21.07 -15.79 1.41
N LEU A 52 -20.43 -14.65 1.11
CA LEU A 52 -20.79 -13.37 1.73
C LEU A 52 -22.11 -12.87 1.19
N ALA A 53 -22.93 -12.28 2.05
CA ALA A 53 -24.10 -11.55 1.62
C ALA A 53 -23.68 -10.41 0.71
N PRO A 54 -24.48 -10.01 -0.29
CA PRO A 54 -24.09 -8.92 -1.19
C PRO A 54 -23.69 -7.63 -0.50
N GLU A 55 -24.35 -7.27 0.59
CA GLU A 55 -24.02 -6.09 1.37
C GLU A 55 -22.65 -6.21 2.05
N ASP A 56 -22.35 -7.38 2.59
CA ASP A 56 -21.08 -7.65 3.22
C ASP A 56 -19.95 -7.67 2.19
N ALA A 57 -20.17 -8.29 1.04
CA ALA A 57 -19.21 -8.31 -0.05
C ALA A 57 -18.88 -6.89 -0.53
N ALA A 58 -19.89 -6.04 -0.65
CA ALA A 58 -19.71 -4.65 -1.05
C ALA A 58 -18.91 -3.86 -0.01
N ALA A 59 -19.19 -4.07 1.28
CA ALA A 59 -18.48 -3.40 2.37
C ALA A 59 -17.01 -3.84 2.43
N VAL A 60 -16.75 -5.12 2.23
CA VAL A 60 -15.38 -5.65 2.19
C VAL A 60 -14.62 -5.08 1.00
N ALA A 61 -15.25 -5.02 -0.18
CA ALA A 61 -14.64 -4.44 -1.37
C ALA A 61 -14.30 -2.96 -1.18
N ALA A 62 -15.19 -2.20 -0.55
CA ALA A 62 -14.96 -0.79 -0.27
C ALA A 62 -13.81 -0.60 0.72
N TRP A 63 -13.78 -1.38 1.78
CA TRP A 63 -12.68 -1.32 2.76
C TRP A 63 -11.34 -1.66 2.11
N LEU A 64 -11.32 -2.69 1.28
CA LEU A 64 -10.10 -3.12 0.58
C LEU A 64 -9.57 -2.03 -0.33
N ALA A 65 -10.45 -1.39 -1.12
CA ALA A 65 -10.07 -0.31 -2.02
C ALA A 65 -9.48 0.87 -1.24
N GLU A 66 -10.12 1.27 -0.14
CA GLU A 66 -9.67 2.36 0.71
C GLU A 66 -8.32 2.04 1.36
N ARG A 67 -8.16 0.82 1.86
CA ARG A 67 -6.91 0.39 2.50
C ARG A 67 -5.74 0.36 1.51
N ARG A 68 -5.99 -0.12 0.30
CA ARG A 68 -4.97 -0.14 -0.76
C ARG A 68 -4.56 1.29 -1.14
N ALA A 69 -5.51 2.20 -1.23
CA ALA A 69 -5.22 3.61 -1.50
C ALA A 69 -4.39 4.23 -0.38
N ASP A 70 -4.73 3.96 0.89
CA ASP A 70 -3.98 4.45 2.04
C ASP A 70 -2.53 3.93 2.05
N LEU A 71 -2.34 2.65 1.77
CA LEU A 71 -1.01 2.06 1.72
C LEU A 71 -0.18 2.64 0.57
N ALA A 72 -0.81 2.87 -0.58
CA ALA A 72 -0.12 3.51 -1.71
C ALA A 72 0.29 4.94 -1.36
N ALA A 73 -0.58 5.69 -0.68
CA ALA A 73 -0.27 7.05 -0.24
C ALA A 73 0.89 7.07 0.75
N ARG A 74 0.94 6.13 1.69
CA ARG A 74 2.05 6.00 2.64
C ARG A 74 3.36 5.70 1.93
N GLY A 75 3.35 4.86 0.93
CA GLY A 75 4.54 4.57 0.14
C GLY A 75 5.11 5.81 -0.52
N LEU A 76 4.25 6.65 -1.08
CA LEU A 76 4.67 7.91 -1.69
C LEU A 76 5.21 8.90 -0.64
N GLU A 77 4.55 9.01 0.51
CA GLU A 77 5.04 9.85 1.61
C GLU A 77 6.41 9.40 2.10
N ASP A 78 6.61 8.09 2.27
CA ASP A 78 7.90 7.54 2.66
C ASP A 78 8.98 7.88 1.64
N ALA A 79 8.66 7.83 0.35
CA ALA A 79 9.61 8.19 -0.70
C ALA A 79 9.97 9.68 -0.63
N ARG A 80 9.01 10.56 -0.39
CA ARG A 80 9.26 11.99 -0.21
C ARG A 80 10.12 12.26 1.01
N ASP A 81 9.81 11.61 2.13
CA ASP A 81 10.60 11.73 3.36
C ASP A 81 12.02 11.22 3.15
N CYS A 82 12.18 10.18 2.35
CA CYS A 82 13.48 9.64 2.00
C CYS A 82 14.34 10.66 1.23
N VAL A 83 13.74 11.41 0.30
CA VAL A 83 14.47 12.47 -0.42
C VAL A 83 15.04 13.49 0.55
N GLU A 84 14.24 13.96 1.51
CA GLU A 84 14.69 14.90 2.52
C GLU A 84 15.77 14.30 3.43
N ARG A 85 15.59 13.04 3.81
CA ARG A 85 16.53 12.33 4.66
C ARG A 85 17.88 12.16 3.97
N ILE A 86 17.88 11.83 2.70
CA ILE A 86 19.11 11.72 1.90
C ILE A 86 19.86 13.06 1.92
N GLY A 87 19.14 14.18 1.74
CA GLY A 87 19.74 15.51 1.82
C GLY A 87 20.38 15.79 3.18
N ARG A 88 19.67 15.43 4.27
CA ARG A 88 20.21 15.61 5.61
C ARG A 88 21.44 14.73 5.88
N VAL A 89 21.40 13.50 5.41
CA VAL A 89 22.56 12.58 5.55
C VAL A 89 23.75 13.08 4.75
N ALA A 90 23.52 13.60 3.54
CA ALA A 90 24.61 14.17 2.75
C ALA A 90 25.26 15.35 3.47
N HIS A 91 24.45 16.23 4.07
CA HIS A 91 24.96 17.35 4.85
C HIS A 91 25.75 16.88 6.09
N TRP A 92 25.20 15.92 6.81
CA TRP A 92 25.88 15.32 7.98
C TRP A 92 27.22 14.70 7.57
N ALA A 93 27.25 13.93 6.50
CA ALA A 93 28.46 13.28 6.00
C ALA A 93 29.52 14.29 5.60
N GLN A 94 29.11 15.42 5.01
CA GLN A 94 30.03 16.46 4.57
C GLN A 94 30.56 17.30 5.74
N SER A 95 29.71 17.61 6.72
CA SER A 95 30.00 18.69 7.67
C SER A 95 30.22 18.21 9.11
N LYS A 96 29.64 17.09 9.53
CA LYS A 96 29.59 16.73 10.94
C LYS A 96 30.10 15.34 11.26
N ALA A 97 30.07 14.42 10.32
CA ALA A 97 30.45 13.05 10.58
C ALA A 97 31.95 12.92 10.88
N SER A 98 32.27 12.15 11.90
CA SER A 98 33.66 11.81 12.18
C SER A 98 34.16 10.78 11.16
N PRO A 99 35.52 10.65 11.00
CA PRO A 99 36.04 9.59 10.13
C PRO A 99 35.60 8.19 10.53
N ALA A 100 35.47 7.91 11.83
CA ALA A 100 34.98 6.61 12.28
C ALA A 100 33.53 6.37 11.92
N GLU A 101 32.69 7.38 12.05
CA GLU A 101 31.27 7.31 11.64
C GLU A 101 31.14 7.10 10.14
N LEU A 102 31.92 7.81 9.34
CA LEU A 102 31.94 7.63 7.90
C LEU A 102 32.38 6.22 7.52
N GLU A 103 33.45 5.72 8.14
CA GLU A 103 33.89 4.36 7.89
C GLU A 103 32.81 3.33 8.22
N ALA A 104 32.07 3.55 9.31
CA ALA A 104 31.01 2.64 9.73
C ALA A 104 29.82 2.60 8.76
N MET A 105 29.50 3.71 8.09
CA MET A 105 28.26 3.86 7.34
C MET A 105 28.41 3.96 5.83
N THR A 106 29.59 4.29 5.33
CA THR A 106 29.78 4.56 3.90
C THR A 106 29.33 3.39 3.03
N ASP A 107 29.82 2.20 3.32
CA ASP A 107 29.52 1.04 2.47
C ASP A 107 28.05 0.69 2.48
N ALA A 108 27.40 0.70 3.64
CA ALA A 108 25.97 0.40 3.75
C ALA A 108 25.14 1.41 2.99
N LEU A 109 25.44 2.69 3.11
CA LEU A 109 24.74 3.75 2.39
C LEU A 109 24.94 3.63 0.88
N MET A 110 26.17 3.38 0.44
CA MET A 110 26.49 3.22 -0.97
C MET A 110 25.75 2.03 -1.59
N LEU A 111 25.70 0.90 -0.87
CA LEU A 111 24.97 -0.28 -1.34
C LEU A 111 23.46 -0.02 -1.41
N ALA A 112 22.89 0.60 -0.38
CA ALA A 112 21.46 0.92 -0.37
C ALA A 112 21.08 1.88 -1.51
N MET A 113 21.90 2.89 -1.74
CA MET A 113 21.69 3.82 -2.84
C MET A 113 21.82 3.14 -4.20
N HIS A 114 22.79 2.23 -4.34
CA HIS A 114 22.98 1.47 -5.57
C HIS A 114 21.75 0.62 -5.89
N ASP A 115 21.22 -0.10 -4.89
CA ASP A 115 20.05 -0.92 -5.06
C ASP A 115 18.82 -0.09 -5.44
N LEU A 116 18.61 1.00 -4.73
CA LEU A 116 17.49 1.89 -5.02
C LEU A 116 17.58 2.45 -6.43
N ARG A 117 18.76 2.93 -6.82
CA ARG A 117 19.01 3.45 -8.16
C ARG A 117 18.72 2.38 -9.22
N GLY A 118 19.19 1.14 -9.00
CA GLY A 118 18.95 0.05 -9.93
C GLY A 118 17.47 -0.25 -10.14
N VAL A 119 16.71 -0.27 -9.05
CA VAL A 119 15.27 -0.49 -9.12
C VAL A 119 14.59 0.65 -9.87
N LEU A 120 14.93 1.89 -9.54
CA LEU A 120 14.32 3.06 -10.18
C LEU A 120 14.60 3.10 -11.69
N LEU A 121 15.83 2.80 -12.10
CA LEU A 121 16.20 2.76 -13.51
C LEU A 121 15.46 1.64 -14.25
N ARG A 122 15.34 0.47 -13.65
CA ARG A 122 14.59 -0.64 -14.26
C ARG A 122 13.12 -0.31 -14.41
N ARG A 123 12.51 0.26 -13.37
CA ARG A 123 11.09 0.64 -13.42
C ARG A 123 10.84 1.75 -14.45
N LYS A 124 11.80 2.68 -14.60
CA LYS A 124 11.72 3.70 -15.63
C LYS A 124 11.79 3.09 -17.02
N ALA A 125 12.70 2.13 -17.23
CA ALA A 125 12.81 1.42 -18.50
C ALA A 125 11.52 0.66 -18.85
N GLU A 126 10.93 -0.01 -17.86
CA GLU A 126 9.67 -0.71 -18.03
C GLU A 126 8.54 0.23 -18.44
N ARG A 127 8.47 1.41 -17.84
CA ARG A 127 7.46 2.42 -18.21
C ARG A 127 7.63 2.92 -19.63
N ILE A 128 8.87 3.11 -20.04
CA ILE A 128 9.18 3.55 -21.41
C ILE A 128 8.77 2.47 -22.40
N GLU A 129 9.09 1.20 -22.10
CA GLU A 129 8.67 0.06 -22.90
C GLU A 129 7.15 -0.05 -22.99
N ALA A 130 6.47 0.06 -21.86
CA ALA A 130 5.02 0.00 -21.81
C ALA A 130 4.37 1.13 -22.62
N ALA A 131 4.93 2.33 -22.55
CA ALA A 131 4.44 3.46 -23.32
C ALA A 131 4.64 3.25 -24.82
N ARG A 132 5.76 2.65 -25.23
CA ARG A 132 6.02 2.32 -26.64
C ARG A 132 5.15 1.18 -27.15
N GLY A 133 4.85 0.22 -26.30
CA GLY A 133 4.01 -0.93 -26.63
C GLY A 133 2.53 -0.63 -26.56
N ALA A 134 2.12 0.49 -25.93
CA ALA A 134 0.72 0.86 -25.86
C ALA A 134 0.24 1.26 -27.25
N PRO A 135 -0.96 0.80 -27.67
CA PRO A 135 -1.52 1.28 -28.93
C PRO A 135 -1.67 2.79 -28.82
N GLU A 136 -1.10 3.49 -29.77
CA GLU A 136 -1.30 4.93 -29.85
C GLU A 136 -2.80 5.17 -29.88
N GLY A 137 -3.30 5.90 -28.90
CA GLY A 137 -4.67 6.34 -28.95
C GLY A 137 -4.88 6.96 -30.30
N GLU A 138 -5.92 6.55 -30.98
CA GLU A 138 -6.21 7.05 -32.31
C GLU A 138 -6.16 8.57 -32.27
N ASP A 139 -5.08 9.10 -32.73
CA ASP A 139 -5.04 10.48 -33.10
C ASP A 139 -6.11 10.65 -34.16
N GLY A 140 -7.02 11.49 -33.87
CA GLY A 140 -8.04 11.81 -34.85
C GLY A 140 -7.38 12.02 -36.19
N PRO A 141 -8.07 11.68 -37.26
CA PRO A 141 -7.50 11.77 -38.58
C PRO A 141 -6.94 13.16 -38.79
N ASP A 142 -5.70 13.22 -39.17
CA ASP A 142 -5.13 14.45 -39.61
C ASP A 142 -6.04 14.94 -40.70
N ASP A 143 -6.76 15.96 -40.40
CA ASP A 143 -7.57 16.57 -41.37
C ASP A 143 -6.66 17.30 -42.37
N GLU A 144 -6.33 16.58 -43.34
CA GLU A 144 -5.73 17.17 -44.49
C GLU A 144 -6.78 18.02 -45.20
N GLY A 145 -6.81 19.26 -44.86
CA GLY A 145 -7.61 20.19 -45.62
C GLY A 145 -7.11 20.36 -47.04
#